data_303d73119515f7bd5019a05dbf9788ce
#
_entry.id   303d73119515f7bd5019a05dbf9788ce
#
_cell.length_a   1.000
_cell.length_b   1.000
_cell.length_c   1.000
_cell.angle_alpha   90.00
_cell.angle_beta   90.00
_cell.angle_gamma   90.00
#
_symmetry.space_group_name_H-M   'P 1'
#
loop_
_entity.id
_entity.type
_entity.pdbx_description
1 polymer ?
#
loop_
_entity_poly.entity_id
_entity_poly.type
_entity_poly.pdbx_seq_one_letter_code
_entity_poly.pdbx_strand_id
1 'polypeptide(L)'
;KPTAEEMDGIPHHMIDVADPGEDFSAARYVEMASACVDGILARGRLPIVAGGTGLYIDSLLSGRTFAAFSPDSPLRGELEAELARRGGAAMLEELARVDPETAARLHPNDHKRIVRALEVFRSTGRTISQHDRETRALPPRYDALTIGLTFRERADLWARIDRRVDQMARDGLEAEVRGLLSSGLPRTCTAMQAIGYKEFVAAVDGQISWKEAEELVKLRSRQYAKRQL
;
A
#
# COMPACT_ATOMS: atom_id res chain seq x y z
N LYS A 1 -13.99 2.25 8.15
CA LYS A 1 -13.49 3.37 8.96
C LYS A 1 -14.17 3.30 10.33
N PRO A 2 -13.53 3.72 11.44
CA PRO A 2 -14.20 3.83 12.71
C PRO A 2 -15.24 4.97 12.66
N THR A 3 -16.36 4.79 13.34
CA THR A 3 -17.36 5.83 13.54
C THR A 3 -16.90 6.83 14.62
N ALA A 4 -17.55 7.97 14.72
CA ALA A 4 -17.24 8.94 15.78
C ALA A 4 -17.44 8.35 17.19
N GLU A 5 -18.42 7.45 17.35
CA GLU A 5 -18.67 6.72 18.59
C GLU A 5 -17.54 5.74 18.92
N GLU A 6 -17.08 4.97 17.91
CA GLU A 6 -15.94 4.03 18.06
C GLU A 6 -14.62 4.74 18.34
N MET A 7 -14.47 6.00 17.90
CA MET A 7 -13.28 6.82 18.19
C MET A 7 -13.23 7.29 19.65
N ASP A 8 -14.33 7.25 20.38
CA ASP A 8 -14.43 7.54 21.82
C ASP A 8 -13.71 8.84 22.25
N GLY A 9 -13.85 9.89 21.46
CA GLY A 9 -13.21 11.20 21.71
C GLY A 9 -11.69 11.23 21.50
N ILE A 10 -11.06 10.13 21.07
CA ILE A 10 -9.62 10.09 20.73
C ILE A 10 -9.43 10.63 19.33
N PRO A 11 -8.58 11.67 19.13
CA PRO A 11 -8.31 12.18 17.77
C PRO A 11 -7.68 11.12 16.89
N HIS A 12 -8.32 10.82 15.76
CA HIS A 12 -7.81 9.93 14.74
C HIS A 12 -7.26 10.77 13.58
N HIS A 13 -6.03 10.50 13.22
CA HIS A 13 -5.35 11.17 12.10
C HIS A 13 -5.19 10.19 10.92
N MET A 14 -4.91 10.72 9.73
CA MET A 14 -4.69 9.94 8.51
C MET A 14 -5.92 9.13 8.03
N ILE A 15 -7.12 9.59 8.40
CA ILE A 15 -8.39 9.09 7.87
C ILE A 15 -8.93 10.13 6.91
N ASP A 16 -9.42 9.70 5.74
CA ASP A 16 -10.00 10.58 4.71
C ASP A 16 -9.08 11.72 4.25
N VAL A 17 -7.80 11.43 4.10
CA VAL A 17 -6.77 12.40 3.73
C VAL A 17 -6.50 12.51 2.23
N ALA A 18 -7.19 11.72 1.42
CA ALA A 18 -7.07 11.73 -0.03
C ALA A 18 -8.40 11.31 -0.66
N ASP A 19 -8.72 11.91 -1.81
CA ASP A 19 -9.83 11.46 -2.61
C ASP A 19 -9.53 10.11 -3.28
N PRO A 20 -10.56 9.26 -3.52
CA PRO A 20 -10.36 7.95 -4.13
C PRO A 20 -9.67 7.98 -5.51
N GLY A 21 -9.77 9.10 -6.23
CA GLY A 21 -9.11 9.31 -7.53
C GLY A 21 -7.66 9.76 -7.43
N GLU A 22 -7.21 10.17 -6.25
CA GLU A 22 -5.84 10.62 -6.05
C GLU A 22 -4.87 9.45 -5.84
N ASP A 23 -3.65 9.62 -6.36
CA ASP A 23 -2.56 8.74 -6.01
C ASP A 23 -2.06 9.00 -4.58
N PHE A 24 -1.96 7.91 -3.82
CA PHE A 24 -1.46 7.96 -2.46
C PHE A 24 -0.23 7.07 -2.32
N SER A 25 0.93 7.70 -2.12
CA SER A 25 2.22 7.02 -2.03
C SER A 25 2.73 6.90 -0.59
N ALA A 26 3.70 6.02 -0.37
CA ALA A 26 4.39 5.92 0.91
C ALA A 26 5.13 7.23 1.28
N ALA A 27 5.64 7.97 0.29
CA ALA A 27 6.25 9.28 0.50
C ALA A 27 5.24 10.30 1.05
N ARG A 28 4.07 10.42 0.40
CA ARG A 28 2.97 11.29 0.87
C ARG A 28 2.49 10.88 2.26
N TYR A 29 2.36 9.57 2.51
CA TYR A 29 2.01 9.07 3.84
C TYR A 29 3.02 9.53 4.90
N VAL A 30 4.32 9.34 4.67
CA VAL A 30 5.37 9.71 5.64
C VAL A 30 5.36 11.21 5.91
N GLU A 31 5.23 12.04 4.89
CA GLU A 31 5.13 13.50 5.04
C GLU A 31 3.96 13.90 5.95
N MET A 32 2.75 13.45 5.61
CA MET A 32 1.53 13.79 6.35
C MET A 32 1.51 13.19 7.76
N ALA A 33 1.88 11.92 7.89
CA ALA A 33 1.90 11.24 9.18
C ALA A 33 2.97 11.80 10.12
N SER A 34 4.15 12.19 9.60
CA SER A 34 5.17 12.87 10.40
C SER A 34 4.66 14.19 10.97
N ALA A 35 3.97 15.00 10.16
CA ALA A 35 3.39 16.25 10.65
C ALA A 35 2.37 16.00 11.78
N CYS A 36 1.55 14.93 11.68
CA CYS A 36 0.64 14.53 12.74
C CYS A 36 1.38 14.11 14.02
N VAL A 37 2.39 13.24 13.90
CA VAL A 37 3.19 12.75 15.03
C VAL A 37 3.90 13.91 15.72
N ASP A 38 4.59 14.76 14.97
CA ASP A 38 5.32 15.92 15.50
C ASP A 38 4.37 16.88 16.23
N GLY A 39 3.18 17.13 15.67
CA GLY A 39 2.15 17.94 16.29
C GLY A 39 1.59 17.33 17.59
N ILE A 40 1.45 16.00 17.67
CA ILE A 40 1.01 15.31 18.90
C ILE A 40 2.08 15.42 19.98
N LEU A 41 3.34 15.17 19.64
CA LEU A 41 4.48 15.28 20.54
C LEU A 41 4.66 16.71 21.06
N ALA A 42 4.52 17.72 20.20
CA ALA A 42 4.60 19.13 20.57
C ALA A 42 3.55 19.53 21.62
N ARG A 43 2.42 18.82 21.68
CA ARG A 43 1.38 18.99 22.71
C ARG A 43 1.62 18.14 23.96
N GLY A 44 2.78 17.50 24.08
CA GLY A 44 3.10 16.62 25.21
C GLY A 44 2.22 15.36 25.28
N ARG A 45 1.74 14.88 24.14
CA ARG A 45 0.90 13.68 24.04
C ARG A 45 1.66 12.55 23.37
N LEU A 46 1.25 11.32 23.65
CA LEU A 46 1.84 10.12 23.04
C LEU A 46 1.11 9.80 21.73
N PRO A 47 1.81 9.81 20.57
CA PRO A 47 1.23 9.33 19.33
C PRO A 47 1.19 7.80 19.32
N ILE A 48 0.06 7.24 18.89
CA ILE A 48 -0.12 5.80 18.70
C ILE A 48 -0.32 5.56 17.21
N VAL A 49 0.60 4.80 16.59
CA VAL A 49 0.50 4.39 15.20
C VAL A 49 -0.11 2.99 15.15
N ALA A 50 -1.37 2.89 14.69
CA ALA A 50 -2.08 1.62 14.59
C ALA A 50 -2.28 1.23 13.12
N GLY A 51 -1.90 0.02 12.76
CA GLY A 51 -2.08 -0.48 11.40
C GLY A 51 -1.27 -1.72 11.08
N GLY A 52 -1.29 -2.13 9.81
CA GLY A 52 -0.62 -3.35 9.37
C GLY A 52 0.16 -3.19 8.05
N THR A 53 0.28 -1.97 7.51
CA THR A 53 1.10 -1.70 6.32
C THR A 53 2.53 -1.44 6.74
N GLY A 54 3.34 -2.52 6.83
CA GLY A 54 4.72 -2.44 7.30
C GLY A 54 5.54 -1.37 6.60
N LEU A 55 5.44 -1.28 5.24
CA LEU A 55 6.15 -0.23 4.50
C LEU A 55 5.86 1.18 5.02
N TYR A 56 4.63 1.48 5.41
CA TYR A 56 4.24 2.79 5.91
C TYR A 56 4.80 3.05 7.30
N ILE A 57 4.62 2.08 8.21
CA ILE A 57 5.08 2.18 9.59
C ILE A 57 6.60 2.27 9.65
N ASP A 58 7.30 1.34 8.98
CA ASP A 58 8.78 1.33 8.96
C ASP A 58 9.35 2.61 8.35
N SER A 59 8.72 3.13 7.28
CA SER A 59 9.18 4.36 6.65
C SER A 59 8.96 5.59 7.53
N LEU A 60 7.85 5.64 8.26
CA LEU A 60 7.57 6.71 9.21
C LEU A 60 8.58 6.69 10.37
N LEU A 61 8.78 5.54 11.00
CA LEU A 61 9.66 5.40 12.15
C LEU A 61 11.13 5.63 11.81
N SER A 62 11.58 5.11 10.67
CA SER A 62 12.96 5.29 10.20
C SER A 62 13.25 6.67 9.61
N GLY A 63 12.23 7.49 9.36
CA GLY A 63 12.39 8.75 8.60
C GLY A 63 12.86 8.52 7.17
N ARG A 64 12.46 7.39 6.55
CA ARG A 64 12.87 7.03 5.19
C ARG A 64 12.49 8.12 4.20
N THR A 65 13.47 8.58 3.45
CA THR A 65 13.23 9.43 2.28
C THR A 65 12.92 8.55 1.06
N PHE A 66 12.20 9.11 0.11
CA PHE A 66 11.84 8.42 -1.12
C PHE A 66 12.38 9.20 -2.32
N ALA A 67 12.89 8.49 -3.32
CA ALA A 67 13.18 9.12 -4.60
C ALA A 67 11.89 9.75 -5.16
N ALA A 68 12.02 10.94 -5.74
CA ALA A 68 10.90 11.65 -6.34
C ALA A 68 10.10 10.69 -7.26
N PHE A 69 8.79 10.78 -7.16
CA PHE A 69 7.86 9.96 -7.93
C PHE A 69 6.81 10.86 -8.56
N SER A 70 6.64 10.71 -9.86
CA SER A 70 5.51 11.29 -10.60
C SER A 70 4.83 10.15 -11.35
N PRO A 71 3.55 9.83 -11.03
CA PRO A 71 2.80 8.78 -11.75
C PRO A 71 2.71 9.06 -13.25
N ASP A 72 2.61 10.33 -13.62
CA ASP A 72 2.45 10.79 -15.01
C ASP A 72 3.80 11.15 -15.66
N SER A 73 4.90 10.64 -15.13
CA SER A 73 6.22 10.86 -15.73
C SER A 73 6.26 10.26 -17.15
N PRO A 74 6.65 11.03 -18.18
CA PRO A 74 6.86 10.50 -19.53
C PRO A 74 7.77 9.28 -19.55
N LEU A 75 8.83 9.29 -18.74
CA LEU A 75 9.77 8.18 -18.58
C LEU A 75 9.09 6.91 -18.10
N ARG A 76 8.07 7.01 -17.23
CA ARG A 76 7.31 5.85 -16.79
C ARG A 76 6.51 5.23 -17.92
N GLY A 77 5.84 6.04 -18.72
CA GLY A 77 5.11 5.57 -19.91
C GLY A 77 6.04 4.88 -20.92
N GLU A 78 7.24 5.44 -21.13
CA GLU A 78 8.27 4.84 -21.99
C GLU A 78 8.71 3.47 -21.46
N LEU A 79 8.96 3.35 -20.16
CA LEU A 79 9.37 2.10 -19.51
C LEU A 79 8.26 1.04 -19.54
N GLU A 80 7.00 1.44 -19.38
CA GLU A 80 5.86 0.52 -19.49
C GLU A 80 5.67 0.03 -20.94
N ALA A 81 5.84 0.89 -21.93
CA ALA A 81 5.84 0.51 -23.34
C ALA A 81 7.05 -0.41 -23.67
N GLU A 82 8.20 -0.13 -23.08
CA GLU A 82 9.40 -0.97 -23.22
C GLU A 82 9.18 -2.36 -22.59
N LEU A 83 8.56 -2.42 -21.42
CA LEU A 83 8.17 -3.66 -20.75
C LEU A 83 7.20 -4.50 -21.61
N ALA A 84 6.20 -3.85 -22.20
CA ALA A 84 5.23 -4.54 -23.08
C ALA A 84 5.91 -5.14 -24.32
N ARG A 85 6.93 -4.49 -24.86
CA ARG A 85 7.66 -4.96 -26.06
C ARG A 85 8.73 -6.01 -25.75
N ARG A 86 9.51 -5.83 -24.66
CA ARG A 86 10.69 -6.65 -24.35
C ARG A 86 10.41 -7.77 -23.36
N GLY A 87 9.34 -7.64 -22.57
CA GLY A 87 9.00 -8.55 -21.48
C GLY A 87 9.81 -8.30 -20.19
N GLY A 88 9.28 -8.81 -19.09
CA GLY A 88 9.87 -8.60 -17.76
C GLY A 88 11.26 -9.20 -17.57
N ALA A 89 11.56 -10.33 -18.23
CA ALA A 89 12.88 -10.97 -18.13
C ALA A 89 13.99 -10.06 -18.67
N ALA A 90 13.80 -9.51 -19.87
CA ALA A 90 14.79 -8.62 -20.49
C ALA A 90 14.98 -7.32 -19.70
N MET A 91 13.89 -6.78 -19.13
CA MET A 91 13.97 -5.59 -18.28
C MET A 91 14.67 -5.88 -16.93
N LEU A 92 14.48 -7.09 -16.39
CA LEU A 92 15.17 -7.52 -15.16
C LEU A 92 16.67 -7.72 -15.40
N GLU A 93 17.06 -8.26 -16.57
CA GLU A 93 18.48 -8.36 -16.97
C GLU A 93 19.13 -6.96 -17.10
N GLU A 94 18.41 -5.99 -17.65
CA GLU A 94 18.88 -4.59 -17.69
C GLU A 94 19.07 -4.02 -16.29
N LEU A 95 18.07 -4.24 -15.40
CA LEU A 95 18.18 -3.84 -14.00
C LEU A 95 19.39 -4.50 -13.32
N ALA A 96 19.64 -5.78 -13.59
CA ALA A 96 20.77 -6.51 -13.00
C ALA A 96 22.15 -5.92 -13.36
N ARG A 97 22.27 -5.23 -14.51
CA ARG A 97 23.52 -4.55 -14.90
C ARG A 97 23.76 -3.27 -14.11
N VAL A 98 22.70 -2.58 -13.67
CA VAL A 98 22.81 -1.28 -12.98
C VAL A 98 22.58 -1.41 -11.47
N ASP A 99 21.69 -2.31 -11.04
CA ASP A 99 21.36 -2.57 -9.65
C ASP A 99 21.20 -4.08 -9.39
N PRO A 100 22.30 -4.84 -9.36
CA PRO A 100 22.27 -6.28 -9.16
C PRO A 100 21.65 -6.70 -7.82
N GLU A 101 21.78 -5.87 -6.79
CA GLU A 101 21.22 -6.12 -5.46
C GLU A 101 19.68 -6.07 -5.49
N THR A 102 19.10 -5.08 -6.15
CA THR A 102 17.65 -5.00 -6.33
C THR A 102 17.15 -6.08 -7.26
N ALA A 103 17.84 -6.34 -8.38
CA ALA A 103 17.43 -7.36 -9.34
C ALA A 103 17.39 -8.77 -8.73
N ALA A 104 18.33 -9.12 -7.86
CA ALA A 104 18.39 -10.43 -7.19
C ALA A 104 17.16 -10.72 -6.29
N ARG A 105 16.42 -9.69 -5.89
CA ARG A 105 15.22 -9.80 -5.05
C ARG A 105 13.91 -9.81 -5.82
N LEU A 106 13.96 -9.63 -7.15
CA LEU A 106 12.78 -9.52 -7.99
C LEU A 106 12.61 -10.74 -8.89
N HIS A 107 11.36 -11.06 -9.18
CA HIS A 107 10.98 -12.03 -10.19
C HIS A 107 10.66 -11.31 -11.51
N PRO A 108 10.87 -11.91 -12.70
CA PRO A 108 10.52 -11.29 -13.98
C PRO A 108 9.06 -10.79 -14.08
N ASN A 109 8.15 -11.38 -13.33
CA ASN A 109 6.74 -10.96 -13.26
C ASN A 109 6.48 -9.77 -12.29
N ASP A 110 7.49 -9.30 -11.58
CA ASP A 110 7.38 -8.14 -10.69
C ASP A 110 7.46 -6.81 -11.48
N HIS A 111 6.69 -6.71 -12.55
CA HIS A 111 6.72 -5.65 -13.56
C HIS A 111 6.76 -4.25 -12.94
N LYS A 112 5.85 -3.95 -11.99
CA LYS A 112 5.78 -2.64 -11.33
C LYS A 112 7.08 -2.28 -10.59
N ARG A 113 7.73 -3.28 -9.97
CA ARG A 113 8.98 -3.08 -9.21
C ARG A 113 10.17 -2.91 -10.13
N ILE A 114 10.23 -3.67 -11.22
CA ILE A 114 11.27 -3.56 -12.24
C ILE A 114 11.21 -2.18 -12.89
N VAL A 115 10.02 -1.77 -13.37
CA VAL A 115 9.81 -0.44 -13.95
C VAL A 115 10.21 0.66 -12.96
N ARG A 116 9.77 0.54 -11.69
CA ARG A 116 10.12 1.54 -10.67
C ARG A 116 11.62 1.64 -10.42
N ALA A 117 12.33 0.53 -10.40
CA ALA A 117 13.77 0.53 -10.18
C ALA A 117 14.53 1.20 -11.33
N LEU A 118 14.16 0.89 -12.57
CA LEU A 118 14.73 1.52 -13.75
C LEU A 118 14.35 2.99 -13.88
N GLU A 119 13.11 3.37 -13.52
CA GLU A 119 12.66 4.76 -13.49
C GLU A 119 13.52 5.60 -12.53
N VAL A 120 13.74 5.12 -11.29
CA VAL A 120 14.59 5.80 -10.32
C VAL A 120 16.01 5.96 -10.85
N PHE A 121 16.59 4.90 -11.39
CA PHE A 121 17.93 4.94 -11.94
C PHE A 121 18.04 5.89 -13.14
N ARG A 122 17.14 5.80 -14.12
CA ARG A 122 17.19 6.65 -15.31
C ARG A 122 16.90 8.12 -15.01
N SER A 123 16.09 8.43 -13.98
CA SER A 123 15.76 9.82 -13.62
C SER A 123 16.79 10.48 -12.71
N THR A 124 17.48 9.71 -11.86
CA THR A 124 18.35 10.26 -10.81
C THR A 124 19.83 9.87 -10.95
N GLY A 125 20.15 8.89 -11.78
CA GLY A 125 21.47 8.25 -11.84
C GLY A 125 21.81 7.38 -10.62
N ARG A 126 20.89 7.20 -9.68
CA ARG A 126 21.09 6.45 -8.42
C ARG A 126 20.19 5.21 -8.39
N THR A 127 20.71 4.11 -7.86
CA THR A 127 19.94 2.87 -7.76
C THR A 127 19.07 2.86 -6.49
N ILE A 128 18.01 2.02 -6.48
CA ILE A 128 17.20 1.80 -5.27
C ILE A 128 18.06 1.23 -4.15
N SER A 129 18.96 0.30 -4.44
CA SER A 129 19.85 -0.29 -3.43
C SER A 129 20.78 0.75 -2.78
N GLN A 130 21.31 1.71 -3.56
CA GLN A 130 22.08 2.83 -3.02
C GLN A 130 21.23 3.71 -2.10
N HIS A 131 20.05 4.11 -2.57
CA HIS A 131 19.11 4.91 -1.78
C HIS A 131 18.69 4.22 -0.49
N ASP A 132 18.40 2.91 -0.54
CA ASP A 132 18.06 2.09 0.64
C ASP A 132 19.23 2.05 1.66
N ARG A 133 20.46 1.88 1.19
CA ARG A 133 21.64 1.88 2.09
C ARG A 133 21.83 3.21 2.81
N GLU A 134 21.73 4.30 2.05
CA GLU A 134 21.88 5.65 2.63
C GLU A 134 20.80 5.94 3.65
N THR A 135 19.54 5.59 3.35
CA THR A 135 18.43 5.80 4.27
C THR A 135 18.56 4.95 5.53
N ARG A 136 19.04 3.70 5.41
CA ARG A 136 19.28 2.82 6.58
C ARG A 136 20.46 3.26 7.45
N ALA A 137 21.37 4.05 6.91
CA ALA A 137 22.49 4.60 7.69
C ALA A 137 22.07 5.78 8.58
N LEU A 138 20.90 6.35 8.36
CA LEU A 138 20.36 7.42 9.18
C LEU A 138 19.77 6.86 10.49
N PRO A 139 19.87 7.57 11.61
CA PRO A 139 19.20 7.18 12.84
C PRO A 139 17.68 7.20 12.65
N PRO A 140 16.92 6.37 13.39
CA PRO A 140 15.47 6.43 13.37
C PRO A 140 14.97 7.86 13.70
N ARG A 141 13.92 8.27 13.01
CA ARG A 141 13.32 9.60 13.26
C ARG A 141 12.65 9.66 14.64
N TYR A 142 12.04 8.55 15.06
CA TYR A 142 11.32 8.45 16.32
C TYR A 142 11.86 7.28 17.15
N ASP A 143 11.99 7.49 18.45
CA ASP A 143 12.17 6.41 19.42
C ASP A 143 10.80 5.78 19.70
N ALA A 144 10.57 4.58 19.22
CA ALA A 144 9.27 3.95 19.21
C ALA A 144 9.26 2.55 19.85
N LEU A 145 8.29 2.30 20.72
CA LEU A 145 7.96 0.96 21.19
C LEU A 145 7.02 0.28 20.18
N THR A 146 7.47 -0.82 19.60
CA THR A 146 6.65 -1.61 18.66
C THR A 146 6.00 -2.79 19.39
N ILE A 147 4.68 -2.88 19.31
CA ILE A 147 3.88 -3.96 19.90
C ILE A 147 3.20 -4.74 18.78
N GLY A 148 3.56 -6.01 18.62
CA GLY A 148 2.92 -6.93 17.69
C GLY A 148 1.71 -7.61 18.34
N LEU A 149 0.54 -7.52 17.70
CA LEU A 149 -0.67 -8.21 18.13
C LEU A 149 -0.89 -9.43 17.24
N THR A 150 -1.07 -10.58 17.86
CA THR A 150 -1.36 -11.83 17.16
C THR A 150 -2.43 -12.64 17.89
N PHE A 151 -3.00 -13.60 17.20
CA PHE A 151 -3.90 -14.57 17.81
C PHE A 151 -3.12 -15.82 18.20
N ARG A 152 -3.50 -16.45 19.32
CA ARG A 152 -2.90 -17.71 19.74
C ARG A 152 -3.18 -18.81 18.71
N GLU A 153 -4.44 -18.89 18.27
CA GLU A 153 -4.88 -19.85 17.27
C GLU A 153 -5.16 -19.14 15.93
N ARG A 154 -4.62 -19.68 14.85
CA ARG A 154 -4.84 -19.14 13.48
C ARG A 154 -6.31 -19.19 13.07
N ALA A 155 -7.05 -20.18 13.55
CA ALA A 155 -8.47 -20.31 13.27
C ALA A 155 -9.28 -19.12 13.80
N ASP A 156 -8.92 -18.59 14.96
CA ASP A 156 -9.61 -17.43 15.56
C ASP A 156 -9.37 -16.16 14.72
N LEU A 157 -8.13 -15.96 14.23
CA LEU A 157 -7.82 -14.86 13.31
C LEU A 157 -8.66 -14.98 12.04
N TRP A 158 -8.74 -16.17 11.45
CA TRP A 158 -9.52 -16.38 10.23
C TRP A 158 -11.00 -16.14 10.45
N ALA A 159 -11.57 -16.69 11.53
CA ALA A 159 -12.95 -16.46 11.88
C ALA A 159 -13.28 -14.98 12.11
N ARG A 160 -12.36 -14.21 12.69
CA ARG A 160 -12.51 -12.76 12.85
C ARG A 160 -12.48 -12.04 11.50
N ILE A 161 -11.55 -12.40 10.62
CA ILE A 161 -11.45 -11.83 9.26
C ILE A 161 -12.74 -12.09 8.50
N ASP A 162 -13.22 -13.34 8.49
CA ASP A 162 -14.41 -13.74 7.77
C ASP A 162 -15.65 -12.97 8.26
N ARG A 163 -15.88 -12.92 9.58
CA ARG A 163 -16.97 -12.12 10.17
C ARG A 163 -16.89 -10.64 9.79
N ARG A 164 -15.68 -10.07 9.73
CA ARG A 164 -15.50 -8.68 9.33
C ARG A 164 -15.87 -8.45 7.85
N VAL A 165 -15.49 -9.38 6.97
CA VAL A 165 -15.87 -9.30 5.54
C VAL A 165 -17.37 -9.43 5.37
N ASP A 166 -18.01 -10.41 6.06
CA ASP A 166 -19.47 -10.55 6.07
C ASP A 166 -20.17 -9.26 6.56
N GLN A 167 -19.59 -8.59 7.54
CA GLN A 167 -20.13 -7.33 8.05
C GLN A 167 -19.98 -6.21 7.01
N MET A 168 -18.81 -6.08 6.38
CA MET A 168 -18.58 -5.08 5.34
C MET A 168 -19.56 -5.25 4.15
N ALA A 169 -19.85 -6.50 3.76
CA ALA A 169 -20.83 -6.79 2.72
C ALA A 169 -22.24 -6.33 3.15
N ARG A 170 -22.65 -6.63 4.39
CA ARG A 170 -23.94 -6.17 4.95
C ARG A 170 -24.02 -4.65 5.07
N ASP A 171 -22.93 -3.99 5.40
CA ASP A 171 -22.83 -2.53 5.57
C ASP A 171 -22.84 -1.77 4.23
N GLY A 172 -22.88 -2.49 3.10
CA GLY A 172 -23.06 -1.88 1.78
C GLY A 172 -21.79 -1.71 0.96
N LEU A 173 -20.75 -2.53 1.17
CA LEU A 173 -19.53 -2.50 0.36
C LEU A 173 -19.82 -2.58 -1.16
N GLU A 174 -20.83 -3.37 -1.57
CA GLU A 174 -21.27 -3.42 -2.96
C GLU A 174 -21.73 -2.06 -3.46
N ALA A 175 -22.62 -1.40 -2.71
CA ALA A 175 -23.16 -0.09 -3.08
C ALA A 175 -22.06 0.98 -3.15
N GLU A 176 -21.09 0.92 -2.24
CA GLU A 176 -19.91 1.80 -2.22
C GLU A 176 -19.08 1.61 -3.51
N VAL A 177 -18.72 0.38 -3.86
CA VAL A 177 -17.94 0.09 -5.08
C VAL A 177 -18.70 0.53 -6.34
N ARG A 178 -19.99 0.24 -6.43
CA ARG A 178 -20.83 0.70 -7.55
C ARG A 178 -20.86 2.23 -7.65
N GLY A 179 -21.02 2.91 -6.52
CA GLY A 179 -21.03 4.37 -6.45
C GLY A 179 -19.73 4.99 -6.93
N LEU A 180 -18.59 4.46 -6.47
CA LEU A 180 -17.26 4.90 -6.92
C LEU A 180 -17.04 4.69 -8.43
N LEU A 181 -17.43 3.54 -8.97
CA LEU A 181 -17.32 3.30 -10.42
C LEU A 181 -18.27 4.19 -11.22
N SER A 182 -19.49 4.43 -10.72
CA SER A 182 -20.47 5.30 -11.36
C SER A 182 -20.04 6.77 -11.36
N SER A 183 -19.23 7.21 -10.41
CA SER A 183 -18.63 8.54 -10.39
C SER A 183 -17.49 8.72 -11.40
N GLY A 184 -17.17 7.69 -12.19
CA GLY A 184 -16.14 7.73 -13.22
C GLY A 184 -14.75 7.34 -12.74
N LEU A 185 -14.62 6.77 -11.53
CA LEU A 185 -13.33 6.35 -11.01
C LEU A 185 -12.73 5.23 -11.87
N PRO A 186 -11.47 5.37 -12.33
CA PRO A 186 -10.81 4.33 -13.11
C PRO A 186 -10.63 3.04 -12.29
N ARG A 187 -10.94 1.88 -12.87
CA ARG A 187 -10.73 0.56 -12.24
C ARG A 187 -9.28 0.29 -11.85
N THR A 188 -8.35 1.00 -12.48
CA THR A 188 -6.90 0.86 -12.28
C THR A 188 -6.34 1.80 -11.21
N CYS A 189 -7.12 2.78 -10.72
CA CYS A 189 -6.64 3.72 -9.69
C CYS A 189 -6.26 2.99 -8.39
N THR A 190 -5.42 3.64 -7.60
CA THR A 190 -4.84 3.05 -6.38
C THR A 190 -5.92 2.57 -5.40
N ALA A 191 -6.98 3.32 -5.18
CA ALA A 191 -8.06 2.95 -4.28
C ALA A 191 -8.76 1.65 -4.71
N MET A 192 -9.04 1.50 -6.03
CA MET A 192 -9.72 0.33 -6.56
C MET A 192 -8.86 -0.95 -6.58
N GLN A 193 -7.56 -0.86 -6.25
CA GLN A 193 -6.68 -2.02 -6.09
C GLN A 193 -6.67 -2.57 -4.65
N ALA A 194 -7.34 -1.91 -3.72
CA ALA A 194 -7.46 -2.39 -2.34
C ALA A 194 -8.24 -3.72 -2.27
N ILE A 195 -7.85 -4.56 -1.30
CA ILE A 195 -8.60 -5.80 -0.99
C ILE A 195 -10.02 -5.39 -0.55
N GLY A 196 -11.01 -6.01 -1.16
CA GLY A 196 -12.41 -5.64 -1.04
C GLY A 196 -12.90 -4.93 -2.30
N TYR A 197 -12.27 -3.85 -2.73
CA TYR A 197 -12.69 -3.15 -3.94
C TYR A 197 -12.40 -3.93 -5.21
N LYS A 198 -11.18 -4.44 -5.37
CA LYS A 198 -10.77 -5.16 -6.58
C LYS A 198 -11.65 -6.36 -6.89
N GLU A 199 -11.98 -7.14 -5.89
CA GLU A 199 -12.81 -8.34 -6.03
C GLU A 199 -14.27 -7.97 -6.36
N PHE A 200 -14.79 -6.91 -5.75
CA PHE A 200 -16.13 -6.41 -6.03
C PHE A 200 -16.23 -5.71 -7.40
N VAL A 201 -15.16 -5.09 -7.92
CA VAL A 201 -15.11 -4.63 -9.31
C VAL A 201 -15.38 -5.77 -10.29
N ALA A 202 -14.76 -6.93 -10.07
CA ALA A 202 -14.98 -8.11 -10.92
C ALA A 202 -16.45 -8.58 -10.88
N ALA A 203 -17.11 -8.46 -9.72
CA ALA A 203 -18.53 -8.77 -9.60
C ALA A 203 -19.43 -7.72 -10.29
N VAL A 204 -19.10 -6.43 -10.20
CA VAL A 204 -19.79 -5.35 -10.95
C VAL A 204 -19.68 -5.58 -12.46
N ASP A 205 -18.53 -6.05 -12.94
CA ASP A 205 -18.29 -6.35 -14.34
C ASP A 205 -18.90 -7.69 -14.80
N GLY A 206 -19.59 -8.43 -13.90
CA GLY A 206 -20.24 -9.70 -14.19
C GLY A 206 -19.28 -10.87 -14.43
N GLN A 207 -18.01 -10.72 -14.07
CA GLN A 207 -16.99 -11.77 -14.23
C GLN A 207 -17.13 -12.87 -13.20
N ILE A 208 -17.60 -12.52 -12.00
CA ILE A 208 -17.87 -13.43 -10.89
C ILE A 208 -19.16 -13.01 -10.17
N SER A 209 -19.74 -13.91 -9.39
CA SER A 209 -20.87 -13.58 -8.52
C SER A 209 -20.45 -12.75 -7.31
N TRP A 210 -21.40 -12.04 -6.67
CA TRP A 210 -21.17 -11.31 -5.42
C TRP A 210 -20.65 -12.18 -4.31
N LYS A 211 -21.18 -13.42 -4.20
CA LYS A 211 -20.73 -14.38 -3.22
C LYS A 211 -19.29 -14.84 -3.45
N GLU A 212 -18.92 -15.06 -4.70
CA GLU A 212 -17.52 -15.37 -5.05
C GLU A 212 -16.58 -14.21 -4.73
N ALA A 213 -16.98 -12.96 -4.99
CA ALA A 213 -16.21 -11.78 -4.62
C ALA A 213 -15.97 -11.73 -3.10
N GLU A 214 -17.01 -11.97 -2.30
CA GLU A 214 -16.94 -12.02 -0.84
C GLU A 214 -15.96 -13.08 -0.33
N GLU A 215 -16.03 -14.29 -0.87
CA GLU A 215 -15.10 -15.39 -0.52
C GLU A 215 -13.66 -15.08 -0.94
N LEU A 216 -13.47 -14.42 -2.10
CA LEU A 216 -12.15 -13.95 -2.53
C LEU A 216 -11.60 -12.88 -1.58
N VAL A 217 -12.42 -11.94 -1.11
CA VAL A 217 -12.00 -10.93 -0.13
C VAL A 217 -11.55 -11.60 1.17
N LYS A 218 -12.30 -12.60 1.68
CA LYS A 218 -11.90 -13.39 2.86
C LYS A 218 -10.54 -14.06 2.64
N LEU A 219 -10.39 -14.75 1.52
CA LEU A 219 -9.13 -15.41 1.15
C LEU A 219 -7.96 -14.43 1.08
N ARG A 220 -8.12 -13.31 0.37
CA ARG A 220 -7.07 -12.29 0.22
C ARG A 220 -6.72 -11.62 1.54
N SER A 221 -7.71 -11.35 2.38
CA SER A 221 -7.51 -10.79 3.72
C SER A 221 -6.72 -11.73 4.63
N ARG A 222 -7.01 -13.04 4.60
CA ARG A 222 -6.23 -14.06 5.33
C ARG A 222 -4.79 -14.14 4.81
N GLN A 223 -4.58 -14.08 3.49
CA GLN A 223 -3.24 -14.03 2.88
C GLN A 223 -2.48 -12.75 3.26
N TYR A 224 -3.18 -11.63 3.34
CA TYR A 224 -2.59 -10.36 3.77
C TYR A 224 -2.18 -10.41 5.24
N ALA A 225 -3.06 -10.88 6.12
CA ALA A 225 -2.75 -11.04 7.54
C ALA A 225 -1.52 -11.94 7.78
N LYS A 226 -1.37 -13.03 7.02
CA LYS A 226 -0.18 -13.90 7.09
C LYS A 226 1.13 -13.18 6.74
N ARG A 227 1.07 -12.12 5.93
CA ARG A 227 2.27 -11.36 5.52
C ARG A 227 2.63 -10.24 6.50
N GLN A 228 1.76 -9.96 7.47
CA GLN A 228 2.01 -8.96 8.52
C GLN A 228 2.72 -9.53 9.74
N LEU A 229 2.73 -10.85 9.90
CA LEU A 229 3.41 -11.59 10.93
C LEU A 229 4.76 -12.13 10.43
#